data_13569d98218a723c0582e724b9a5ec08
#
_entry.id   13569d98218a723c0582e724b9a5ec08
#
_cell.length_a   1.000
_cell.length_b   1.000
_cell.length_c   1.000
_cell.angle_alpha   90.00
_cell.angle_beta   90.00
_cell.angle_gamma   90.00
#
_symmetry.space_group_name_H-M   'P 1'
#
loop_
_entity.id
_entity.type
_entity.pdbx_description
1 polymer ?
#
loop_
_entity_poly.entity_id
_entity_poly.type
_entity_poly.pdbx_seq_one_letter_code
_entity_poly.pdbx_strand_id
1 'polypeptide(L)'
;MNSSPSSSPSPSPSSRDSYSRDSYSRDSELIAQLRQSLGMLQVAFDAASEAMVIVDVDRRIHWANQASAELFVGGVPIQVVNQTLADVLKLRPLDAHAKAALQLLDPNLPLPRTSGESRCEVLSANGDESQVQLLRWRPVELIQSPFLLVSFRDLSPEERALVQQQRFMTDLTHELRTPLAIVSGNLQRMARLNNLPNAVRSRLTMAREEMARIQKLLGHLSLLTRLEVDPEVVSCGDHLLMPLLQRWYEASLELVPNLTLQGLEQGSDLVVQTDPRALMLALDQLLGNACQHADPSLPIELRVAGDDGREHCILEVVSQSLDAPVASGDLEQWFVPFFRGQPERDGDKVEGPGLGLALARELVLGCGGTLSLHQQPSSQGTATIVRLLLKLRRSNASGAVAEAVRTDPA
;
A
#
# COMPACT_ATOMS: atom_id res chain seq x y z
N MET A 1 -112.37 1.57 13.48
CA MET A 1 -112.50 0.90 12.19
C MET A 1 -111.35 1.43 11.31
N ASN A 2 -110.62 0.57 10.77
CA ASN A 2 -109.52 0.72 9.80
C ASN A 2 -108.24 1.34 10.31
N SER A 3 -107.38 0.48 10.73
CA SER A 3 -105.94 0.59 10.88
C SER A 3 -105.21 0.37 9.57
N SER A 4 -104.32 1.26 9.19
CA SER A 4 -103.39 1.03 8.09
C SER A 4 -101.95 0.85 8.68
N PRO A 5 -101.09 -0.09 8.20
CA PRO A 5 -99.84 -0.33 8.77
C PRO A 5 -98.76 0.59 8.18
N SER A 6 -97.87 1.00 9.01
CA SER A 6 -96.67 1.77 8.71
C SER A 6 -95.61 0.93 7.97
N SER A 7 -95.16 1.38 6.83
CA SER A 7 -94.02 0.83 6.05
C SER A 7 -92.73 1.38 6.57
N SER A 8 -91.82 0.51 7.03
CA SER A 8 -90.44 0.81 7.34
C SER A 8 -89.65 1.00 6.04
N PRO A 9 -88.66 1.96 5.97
CA PRO A 9 -87.84 2.12 4.81
C PRO A 9 -86.70 1.07 4.84
N SER A 10 -86.44 0.46 3.71
CA SER A 10 -85.30 -0.44 3.44
C SER A 10 -84.03 0.35 3.37
N PRO A 11 -82.92 -0.16 3.87
CA PRO A 11 -81.61 0.51 3.79
C PRO A 11 -81.08 0.45 2.36
N SER A 12 -80.59 1.60 1.87
CA SER A 12 -79.92 1.79 0.56
C SER A 12 -78.61 1.06 0.45
N PRO A 13 -78.21 0.44 -0.65
CA PRO A 13 -76.99 -0.35 -0.85
C PRO A 13 -75.81 0.51 -1.33
N SER A 14 -75.49 1.68 -0.72
CA SER A 14 -74.43 2.58 -1.25
C SER A 14 -73.18 2.76 -0.41
N SER A 15 -73.08 2.10 0.75
CA SER A 15 -71.85 2.33 1.62
C SER A 15 -70.83 1.20 1.64
N ARG A 16 -71.07 0.03 1.02
CA ARG A 16 -70.10 -1.07 0.95
C ARG A 16 -69.23 -1.05 -0.31
N ASP A 17 -69.73 -0.50 -1.42
CA ASP A 17 -68.99 -0.49 -2.69
C ASP A 17 -67.94 0.63 -2.81
N SER A 18 -68.00 1.70 -2.00
CA SER A 18 -67.06 2.78 -1.99
C SER A 18 -65.76 2.39 -1.24
N TYR A 19 -65.86 1.66 -0.12
CA TYR A 19 -64.70 1.21 0.64
C TYR A 19 -63.82 0.19 -0.10
N SER A 20 -64.37 -0.65 -0.93
CA SER A 20 -63.62 -1.62 -1.73
C SER A 20 -62.93 -0.97 -2.92
N ARG A 21 -63.48 0.04 -3.56
CA ARG A 21 -62.85 0.74 -4.70
C ARG A 21 -61.65 1.59 -4.27
N ASP A 22 -61.75 2.27 -3.13
CA ASP A 22 -60.64 3.08 -2.60
C ASP A 22 -59.46 2.26 -2.13
N SER A 23 -59.66 1.03 -1.60
CA SER A 23 -58.57 0.12 -1.24
C SER A 23 -57.88 -0.45 -2.49
N TYR A 24 -58.58 -0.88 -3.50
CA TYR A 24 -58.02 -1.36 -4.78
C TYR A 24 -57.23 -0.27 -5.53
N SER A 25 -57.69 0.99 -5.46
CA SER A 25 -56.98 2.11 -6.06
C SER A 25 -55.64 2.37 -5.35
N ARG A 26 -55.61 2.37 -4.01
CA ARG A 26 -54.40 2.55 -3.19
C ARG A 26 -53.39 1.41 -3.38
N ASP A 27 -53.87 0.17 -3.43
CA ASP A 27 -53.02 -1.00 -3.66
C ASP A 27 -52.40 -0.95 -5.07
N SER A 28 -53.18 -0.51 -6.08
CA SER A 28 -52.65 -0.33 -7.45
C SER A 28 -51.59 0.78 -7.53
N GLU A 29 -51.79 1.91 -6.84
CA GLU A 29 -50.78 2.99 -6.76
C GLU A 29 -49.51 2.55 -6.03
N LEU A 30 -49.65 1.82 -4.92
CA LEU A 30 -48.53 1.27 -4.17
C LEU A 30 -47.72 0.29 -5.02
N ILE A 31 -48.40 -0.62 -5.74
CA ILE A 31 -47.74 -1.57 -6.65
C ILE A 31 -47.01 -0.83 -7.79
N ALA A 32 -47.62 0.23 -8.34
CA ALA A 32 -46.99 1.05 -9.37
C ALA A 32 -45.74 1.77 -8.84
N GLN A 33 -45.80 2.36 -7.65
CA GLN A 33 -44.66 3.00 -6.98
C GLN A 33 -43.55 1.99 -6.66
N LEU A 34 -43.89 0.81 -6.15
CA LEU A 34 -42.91 -0.26 -5.89
C LEU A 34 -42.22 -0.72 -7.18
N ARG A 35 -42.97 -0.91 -8.27
CA ARG A 35 -42.39 -1.27 -9.58
C ARG A 35 -41.45 -0.20 -10.11
N GLN A 36 -41.85 1.06 -9.98
CA GLN A 36 -41.05 2.20 -10.40
C GLN A 36 -39.75 2.27 -9.56
N SER A 37 -39.83 2.12 -8.24
CA SER A 37 -38.67 2.13 -7.34
C SER A 37 -37.73 0.96 -7.62
N LEU A 38 -38.25 -0.24 -7.82
CA LEU A 38 -37.48 -1.43 -8.21
C LEU A 38 -36.76 -1.22 -9.57
N GLY A 39 -37.50 -0.66 -10.55
CA GLY A 39 -36.89 -0.34 -11.86
C GLY A 39 -35.79 0.68 -11.77
N MET A 40 -35.94 1.73 -10.95
CA MET A 40 -34.87 2.71 -10.72
C MET A 40 -33.66 2.09 -10.03
N LEU A 41 -33.87 1.24 -9.03
CA LEU A 41 -32.78 0.53 -8.34
C LEU A 41 -32.05 -0.40 -9.31
N GLN A 42 -32.76 -1.13 -10.15
CA GLN A 42 -32.15 -2.00 -11.15
C GLN A 42 -31.30 -1.21 -12.14
N VAL A 43 -31.81 -0.10 -12.67
CA VAL A 43 -31.05 0.77 -13.57
C VAL A 43 -29.81 1.34 -12.89
N ALA A 44 -29.92 1.72 -11.62
CA ALA A 44 -28.77 2.24 -10.86
C ALA A 44 -27.68 1.17 -10.64
N PHE A 45 -28.07 -0.07 -10.36
CA PHE A 45 -27.13 -1.18 -10.20
C PHE A 45 -26.53 -1.64 -11.54
N ASP A 46 -27.31 -1.63 -12.63
CA ASP A 46 -26.81 -1.98 -13.96
C ASP A 46 -25.88 -0.87 -14.54
N ALA A 47 -26.05 0.37 -14.11
CA ALA A 47 -25.15 1.48 -14.45
C ALA A 47 -23.83 1.47 -13.64
N ALA A 48 -23.73 0.66 -12.60
CA ALA A 48 -22.49 0.52 -11.84
C ALA A 48 -21.43 -0.20 -12.67
N SER A 49 -20.24 0.36 -12.73
CA SER A 49 -19.09 -0.24 -13.42
C SER A 49 -18.49 -1.45 -12.66
N GLU A 50 -18.81 -1.60 -11.38
CA GLU A 50 -18.39 -2.71 -10.54
C GLU A 50 -19.31 -3.91 -10.78
N ALA A 51 -18.70 -5.07 -11.08
CA ALA A 51 -19.46 -6.31 -11.25
C ALA A 51 -19.97 -6.80 -9.89
N MET A 52 -21.30 -7.03 -9.77
CA MET A 52 -21.95 -7.39 -8.50
C MET A 52 -22.87 -8.58 -8.66
N VAL A 53 -22.81 -9.50 -7.71
CA VAL A 53 -23.71 -10.66 -7.62
C VAL A 53 -24.19 -10.88 -6.19
N ILE A 54 -25.39 -11.43 -6.04
CA ILE A 54 -25.92 -11.91 -4.76
C ILE A 54 -26.03 -13.44 -4.85
N VAL A 55 -25.36 -14.12 -3.93
CA VAL A 55 -25.36 -15.59 -3.87
C VAL A 55 -25.97 -16.10 -2.57
N ASP A 56 -26.57 -17.27 -2.62
CA ASP A 56 -27.11 -17.99 -1.46
C ASP A 56 -26.05 -18.90 -0.78
N VAL A 57 -26.51 -19.70 0.18
CA VAL A 57 -25.67 -20.66 0.90
C VAL A 57 -25.04 -21.73 0.01
N ASP A 58 -25.69 -22.08 -1.09
CA ASP A 58 -25.23 -23.06 -2.08
C ASP A 58 -24.37 -22.42 -3.17
N ARG A 59 -24.00 -21.13 -3.01
CA ARG A 59 -23.26 -20.32 -3.99
C ARG A 59 -23.99 -20.10 -5.31
N ARG A 60 -25.31 -20.30 -5.35
CA ARG A 60 -26.12 -20.00 -6.53
C ARG A 60 -26.35 -18.50 -6.63
N ILE A 61 -26.21 -17.98 -7.81
CA ILE A 61 -26.39 -16.57 -8.12
C ILE A 61 -27.89 -16.29 -8.25
N HIS A 62 -28.44 -15.55 -7.29
CA HIS A 62 -29.84 -15.11 -7.32
C HIS A 62 -30.03 -13.81 -8.07
N TRP A 63 -29.00 -12.98 -8.09
CA TRP A 63 -29.04 -11.70 -8.77
C TRP A 63 -27.62 -11.33 -9.27
N ALA A 64 -27.59 -10.68 -10.43
CA ALA A 64 -26.37 -10.22 -11.08
C ALA A 64 -26.66 -8.91 -11.83
N ASN A 65 -25.72 -7.95 -11.83
CA ASN A 65 -25.82 -6.76 -12.66
C ASN A 65 -25.20 -7.00 -14.04
N GLN A 66 -25.37 -6.02 -14.96
CA GLN A 66 -24.85 -6.10 -16.32
C GLN A 66 -23.32 -6.30 -16.34
N ALA A 67 -22.56 -5.57 -15.50
CA ALA A 67 -21.11 -5.67 -15.44
C ALA A 67 -20.63 -7.07 -15.03
N SER A 68 -21.34 -7.76 -14.12
CA SER A 68 -21.02 -9.14 -13.74
C SER A 68 -21.29 -10.15 -14.86
N ALA A 69 -22.36 -9.96 -15.63
CA ALA A 69 -22.67 -10.82 -16.76
C ALA A 69 -21.63 -10.65 -17.89
N GLU A 70 -21.17 -9.44 -18.13
CA GLU A 70 -20.09 -9.16 -19.08
C GLU A 70 -18.78 -9.79 -18.63
N LEU A 71 -18.43 -9.65 -17.34
CA LEU A 71 -17.20 -10.21 -16.77
C LEU A 71 -17.18 -11.75 -16.82
N PHE A 72 -18.30 -12.42 -16.50
CA PHE A 72 -18.32 -13.88 -16.32
C PHE A 72 -18.58 -14.66 -17.61
N VAL A 73 -19.52 -14.19 -18.44
CA VAL A 73 -19.98 -14.94 -19.63
C VAL A 73 -19.96 -14.09 -20.91
N GLY A 74 -19.58 -12.81 -20.84
CA GLY A 74 -19.63 -11.90 -21.99
C GLY A 74 -21.04 -11.65 -22.50
N GLY A 75 -22.06 -11.71 -21.64
CA GLY A 75 -23.46 -11.73 -22.03
C GLY A 75 -24.37 -10.85 -21.17
N VAL A 76 -25.57 -11.36 -20.87
CA VAL A 76 -26.61 -10.65 -20.11
C VAL A 76 -26.88 -11.33 -18.76
N PRO A 77 -27.36 -10.60 -17.74
CA PRO A 77 -27.57 -11.11 -16.38
C PRO A 77 -28.36 -12.41 -16.26
N ILE A 78 -29.37 -12.60 -17.11
CA ILE A 78 -30.20 -13.81 -17.12
C ILE A 78 -29.42 -15.10 -17.37
N GLN A 79 -28.27 -15.01 -18.03
CA GLN A 79 -27.42 -16.16 -18.32
C GLN A 79 -26.58 -16.62 -17.10
N VAL A 80 -26.43 -15.74 -16.13
CA VAL A 80 -25.62 -15.97 -14.92
C VAL A 80 -26.50 -16.39 -13.74
N VAL A 81 -27.76 -15.94 -13.71
CA VAL A 81 -28.72 -16.27 -12.64
C VAL A 81 -28.99 -17.78 -12.62
N ASN A 82 -29.08 -18.34 -11.42
CA ASN A 82 -29.22 -19.77 -11.09
C ASN A 82 -27.99 -20.66 -11.37
N GLN A 83 -26.91 -20.14 -11.91
CA GLN A 83 -25.65 -20.84 -11.96
C GLN A 83 -24.90 -20.72 -10.63
N THR A 84 -23.95 -21.63 -10.35
CA THR A 84 -23.07 -21.47 -9.17
C THR A 84 -21.92 -20.53 -9.53
N LEU A 85 -21.40 -19.85 -8.52
CA LEU A 85 -20.28 -18.93 -8.73
C LEU A 85 -19.05 -19.66 -9.31
N ALA A 86 -18.85 -20.92 -8.94
CA ALA A 86 -17.76 -21.77 -9.45
C ALA A 86 -17.93 -22.21 -10.92
N ASP A 87 -19.18 -22.21 -11.44
CA ASP A 87 -19.45 -22.56 -12.84
C ASP A 87 -19.12 -21.40 -13.79
N VAL A 88 -19.24 -20.16 -13.31
CA VAL A 88 -19.10 -18.96 -14.15
C VAL A 88 -17.72 -18.31 -14.09
N LEU A 89 -16.93 -18.60 -13.04
CA LEU A 89 -15.57 -18.03 -12.90
C LEU A 89 -14.62 -18.94 -12.13
N LYS A 90 -13.33 -18.73 -12.38
CA LYS A 90 -12.24 -19.31 -11.59
C LYS A 90 -11.46 -18.17 -10.93
N LEU A 91 -11.12 -18.34 -9.65
CA LEU A 91 -10.35 -17.38 -8.87
C LEU A 91 -8.97 -17.94 -8.55
N ARG A 92 -7.95 -17.11 -8.79
CA ARG A 92 -6.59 -17.33 -8.31
C ARG A 92 -6.22 -16.19 -7.37
N PRO A 93 -6.24 -16.42 -6.05
CA PRO A 93 -5.89 -15.38 -5.10
C PRO A 93 -4.43 -14.97 -5.20
N LEU A 94 -4.16 -13.67 -5.02
CA LEU A 94 -2.83 -13.08 -5.12
C LEU A 94 -2.27 -12.62 -3.77
N ASP A 95 -3.08 -12.69 -2.69
CA ASP A 95 -2.69 -12.19 -1.37
C ASP A 95 -2.84 -13.23 -0.25
N ALA A 96 -2.49 -12.83 0.99
CA ALA A 96 -2.56 -13.68 2.18
C ALA A 96 -4.00 -14.07 2.59
N HIS A 97 -5.01 -13.34 2.12
CA HIS A 97 -6.44 -13.63 2.36
C HIS A 97 -7.03 -14.64 1.36
N ALA A 98 -6.17 -15.24 0.59
CA ALA A 98 -6.41 -16.29 -0.41
C ALA A 98 -7.44 -17.34 0.01
N LYS A 99 -7.34 -17.84 1.24
CA LYS A 99 -8.23 -18.88 1.74
C LYS A 99 -9.68 -18.44 1.86
N ALA A 100 -9.91 -17.20 2.29
CA ALA A 100 -11.26 -16.66 2.44
C ALA A 100 -11.93 -16.44 1.07
N ALA A 101 -11.20 -15.97 0.06
CA ALA A 101 -11.71 -15.81 -1.30
C ALA A 101 -12.07 -17.16 -1.94
N LEU A 102 -11.25 -18.20 -1.74
CA LEU A 102 -11.55 -19.56 -2.23
C LEU A 102 -12.77 -20.18 -1.54
N GLN A 103 -13.04 -19.85 -0.26
CA GLN A 103 -14.26 -20.29 0.45
C GLN A 103 -15.55 -19.80 -0.22
N LEU A 104 -15.50 -18.71 -1.00
CA LEU A 104 -16.65 -18.20 -1.74
C LEU A 104 -17.07 -19.12 -2.90
N LEU A 105 -16.16 -19.94 -3.39
CA LEU A 105 -16.42 -20.89 -4.49
C LEU A 105 -16.82 -22.28 -3.98
N ASP A 106 -16.53 -22.63 -2.75
CA ASP A 106 -16.77 -23.96 -2.20
C ASP A 106 -18.13 -24.02 -1.47
N PRO A 107 -19.15 -24.70 -2.03
CA PRO A 107 -20.47 -24.82 -1.41
C PRO A 107 -20.47 -25.66 -0.13
N ASN A 108 -19.43 -26.48 0.12
CA ASN A 108 -19.35 -27.31 1.32
C ASN A 108 -18.89 -26.53 2.56
N LEU A 109 -18.39 -25.29 2.37
CA LEU A 109 -17.96 -24.44 3.47
C LEU A 109 -19.08 -23.44 3.85
N PRO A 110 -19.20 -23.06 5.13
CA PRO A 110 -20.19 -22.06 5.52
C PRO A 110 -19.92 -20.72 4.88
N LEU A 111 -20.98 -19.93 4.62
CA LEU A 111 -20.83 -18.54 4.15
C LEU A 111 -19.99 -17.73 5.13
N PRO A 112 -19.09 -16.87 4.64
CA PRO A 112 -18.36 -15.93 5.49
C PRO A 112 -19.35 -15.07 6.30
N ARG A 113 -19.16 -15.01 7.62
CA ARG A 113 -20.01 -14.20 8.53
C ARG A 113 -19.52 -12.76 8.65
N THR A 114 -18.32 -12.47 8.18
CA THR A 114 -17.69 -11.15 8.20
C THR A 114 -17.43 -10.66 6.80
N SER A 115 -17.52 -9.35 6.60
CA SER A 115 -17.09 -8.73 5.36
C SER A 115 -15.59 -8.87 5.18
N GLY A 116 -15.15 -8.97 3.94
CA GLY A 116 -13.72 -9.05 3.63
C GLY A 116 -13.45 -8.64 2.19
N GLU A 117 -12.16 -8.54 1.88
CA GLU A 117 -11.68 -8.28 0.53
C GLU A 117 -10.41 -9.08 0.25
N SER A 118 -10.15 -9.35 -1.02
CA SER A 118 -8.94 -10.04 -1.49
C SER A 118 -8.66 -9.67 -2.94
N ARG A 119 -7.37 -9.52 -3.27
CA ARG A 119 -6.94 -9.37 -4.67
C ARG A 119 -6.88 -10.73 -5.32
N CYS A 120 -7.58 -10.88 -6.42
CA CYS A 120 -7.68 -12.14 -7.13
C CYS A 120 -7.49 -11.93 -8.63
N GLU A 121 -6.83 -12.89 -9.26
CA GLU A 121 -6.89 -13.07 -10.70
C GLU A 121 -8.17 -13.83 -11.03
N VAL A 122 -9.05 -13.20 -11.81
CA VAL A 122 -10.34 -13.75 -12.22
C VAL A 122 -10.24 -14.23 -13.66
N LEU A 123 -10.54 -15.49 -13.89
CA LEU A 123 -10.67 -16.05 -15.22
C LEU A 123 -12.17 -16.31 -15.47
N SER A 124 -12.71 -15.71 -16.52
CA SER A 124 -14.05 -16.02 -17.03
C SER A 124 -14.11 -17.48 -17.49
N ALA A 125 -15.25 -18.12 -17.34
CA ALA A 125 -15.45 -19.49 -17.84
C ALA A 125 -15.26 -19.60 -19.36
N ASN A 126 -15.48 -18.52 -20.09
CA ASN A 126 -15.43 -18.46 -21.56
C ASN A 126 -14.23 -17.64 -22.11
N GLY A 127 -13.36 -17.09 -21.24
CA GLY A 127 -12.30 -16.19 -21.66
C GLY A 127 -10.90 -16.77 -21.49
N ASP A 128 -10.01 -16.44 -22.43
CA ASP A 128 -8.58 -16.75 -22.36
C ASP A 128 -7.79 -15.67 -21.58
N GLU A 129 -8.43 -14.53 -21.28
CA GLU A 129 -7.77 -13.42 -20.57
C GLU A 129 -8.11 -13.42 -19.09
N SER A 130 -7.08 -13.44 -18.26
CA SER A 130 -7.19 -13.21 -16.83
C SER A 130 -7.15 -11.71 -16.51
N GLN A 131 -7.95 -11.28 -15.55
CA GLN A 131 -7.98 -9.90 -15.09
C GLN A 131 -7.77 -9.84 -13.58
N VAL A 132 -6.96 -8.87 -13.13
CA VAL A 132 -6.76 -8.64 -11.70
C VAL A 132 -7.92 -7.83 -11.17
N GLN A 133 -8.65 -8.40 -10.23
CA GLN A 133 -9.86 -7.84 -9.62
C GLN A 133 -9.68 -7.74 -8.11
N LEU A 134 -10.23 -6.68 -7.52
CA LEU A 134 -10.47 -6.60 -6.08
C LEU A 134 -11.81 -7.24 -5.79
N LEU A 135 -11.78 -8.43 -5.23
CA LEU A 135 -12.96 -9.18 -4.78
C LEU A 135 -13.34 -8.70 -3.38
N ARG A 136 -14.58 -8.26 -3.22
CA ARG A 136 -15.17 -7.90 -1.92
C ARG A 136 -16.39 -8.74 -1.66
N TRP A 137 -16.62 -9.13 -0.42
CA TRP A 137 -17.82 -9.83 0.00
C TRP A 137 -18.39 -9.24 1.28
N ARG A 138 -19.72 -9.22 1.33
CA ARG A 138 -20.48 -8.72 2.47
C ARG A 138 -21.68 -9.61 2.74
N PRO A 139 -21.82 -10.18 3.96
CA PRO A 139 -23.02 -10.90 4.37
C PRO A 139 -24.21 -9.95 4.39
N VAL A 140 -25.34 -10.44 3.88
CA VAL A 140 -26.63 -9.72 3.83
C VAL A 140 -27.71 -10.69 4.26
N GLU A 141 -28.60 -10.28 5.16
CA GLU A 141 -29.78 -11.05 5.52
C GLU A 141 -31.00 -10.54 4.71
N LEU A 142 -31.55 -11.40 3.90
CA LEU A 142 -32.77 -11.13 3.11
C LEU A 142 -33.85 -12.15 3.49
N ILE A 143 -34.99 -11.70 3.99
CA ILE A 143 -36.20 -12.53 4.27
C ILE A 143 -35.81 -13.78 5.10
N GLN A 144 -35.06 -13.60 6.18
CA GLN A 144 -34.60 -14.67 7.10
C GLN A 144 -33.65 -15.71 6.48
N SER A 145 -33.10 -15.46 5.30
CA SER A 145 -32.10 -16.31 4.67
C SER A 145 -30.78 -15.55 4.54
N PRO A 146 -29.64 -16.19 4.83
CA PRO A 146 -28.35 -15.58 4.67
C PRO A 146 -27.95 -15.57 3.18
N PHE A 147 -27.56 -14.41 2.69
CA PHE A 147 -27.00 -14.18 1.38
C PHE A 147 -25.64 -13.53 1.49
N LEU A 148 -24.90 -13.54 0.41
CA LEU A 148 -23.64 -12.84 0.29
C LEU A 148 -23.69 -11.93 -0.95
N LEU A 149 -23.47 -10.64 -0.73
CA LEU A 149 -23.15 -9.70 -1.80
C LEU A 149 -21.67 -9.82 -2.13
N VAL A 150 -21.36 -10.16 -3.37
CA VAL A 150 -19.98 -10.25 -3.87
C VAL A 150 -19.81 -9.22 -4.97
N SER A 151 -18.75 -8.41 -4.90
CA SER A 151 -18.41 -7.44 -5.93
C SER A 151 -16.98 -7.62 -6.42
N PHE A 152 -16.77 -7.29 -7.70
CA PHE A 152 -15.48 -7.39 -8.39
C PHE A 152 -15.19 -6.04 -9.01
N ARG A 153 -14.10 -5.41 -8.54
CA ARG A 153 -13.60 -4.16 -9.07
C ARG A 153 -12.37 -4.42 -9.92
N ASP A 154 -12.42 -3.99 -11.18
CA ASP A 154 -11.26 -4.06 -12.07
C ASP A 154 -10.15 -3.12 -11.57
N LEU A 155 -8.98 -3.68 -11.27
CA LEU A 155 -7.78 -2.95 -10.89
C LEU A 155 -6.83 -2.70 -12.07
N SER A 156 -7.14 -3.28 -13.24
CA SER A 156 -6.27 -3.17 -14.41
C SER A 156 -6.05 -1.73 -14.90
N PRO A 157 -7.01 -0.81 -14.83
CA PRO A 157 -6.77 0.59 -15.20
C PRO A 157 -5.78 1.29 -14.28
N GLU A 158 -5.93 1.11 -12.97
CA GLU A 158 -5.04 1.68 -11.96
C GLU A 158 -3.64 1.07 -12.04
N GLU A 159 -3.54 -0.24 -12.23
CA GLU A 159 -2.25 -0.94 -12.41
C GLU A 159 -1.55 -0.50 -13.71
N ARG A 160 -2.29 -0.38 -14.82
CA ARG A 160 -1.72 0.14 -16.07
C ARG A 160 -1.23 1.57 -15.94
N ALA A 161 -2.00 2.44 -15.25
CA ALA A 161 -1.60 3.83 -15.00
C ALA A 161 -0.33 3.88 -14.15
N LEU A 162 -0.24 3.04 -13.10
CA LEU A 162 0.94 2.93 -12.25
C LEU A 162 2.16 2.45 -13.05
N VAL A 163 2.02 1.38 -13.83
CA VAL A 163 3.10 0.86 -14.68
C VAL A 163 3.54 1.88 -15.71
N GLN A 164 2.60 2.61 -16.31
CA GLN A 164 2.91 3.67 -17.27
C GLN A 164 3.67 4.83 -16.60
N GLN A 165 3.25 5.25 -15.41
CA GLN A 165 3.94 6.27 -14.62
C GLN A 165 5.37 5.83 -14.27
N GLN A 166 5.55 4.58 -13.85
CA GLN A 166 6.86 4.03 -13.51
C GLN A 166 7.80 3.96 -14.73
N ARG A 167 7.30 3.50 -15.88
CA ARG A 167 8.05 3.52 -17.15
C ARG A 167 8.47 4.93 -17.53
N PHE A 168 7.55 5.87 -17.46
CA PHE A 168 7.84 7.29 -17.75
C PHE A 168 8.95 7.84 -16.84
N MET A 169 8.91 7.54 -15.52
CA MET A 169 9.96 7.97 -14.58
C MET A 169 11.31 7.31 -14.88
N THR A 170 11.30 6.03 -15.26
CA THR A 170 12.52 5.31 -15.65
C THR A 170 13.13 5.92 -16.92
N ASP A 171 12.33 6.15 -17.96
CA ASP A 171 12.77 6.73 -19.23
C ASP A 171 13.29 8.16 -19.02
N LEU A 172 12.56 9.00 -18.26
CA LEU A 172 13.00 10.35 -17.91
C LEU A 172 14.36 10.34 -17.21
N THR A 173 14.54 9.42 -16.26
CA THR A 173 15.81 9.31 -15.51
C THR A 173 16.97 8.95 -16.45
N HIS A 174 16.75 8.04 -17.40
CA HIS A 174 17.75 7.66 -18.40
C HIS A 174 18.07 8.83 -19.34
N GLU A 175 17.03 9.51 -19.87
CA GLU A 175 17.19 10.66 -20.78
C GLU A 175 17.88 11.84 -20.10
N LEU A 176 17.67 12.07 -18.80
CA LEU A 176 18.32 13.14 -18.04
C LEU A 176 19.77 12.80 -17.66
N ARG A 177 20.12 11.53 -17.48
CA ARG A 177 21.48 11.12 -17.08
C ARG A 177 22.55 11.56 -18.09
N THR A 178 22.26 11.43 -19.36
CA THR A 178 23.18 11.77 -20.46
C THR A 178 23.55 13.26 -20.50
N PRO A 179 22.59 14.21 -20.57
CA PRO A 179 22.92 15.65 -20.57
C PRO A 179 23.60 16.09 -19.27
N LEU A 180 23.21 15.53 -18.12
CA LEU A 180 23.87 15.83 -16.85
C LEU A 180 25.31 15.32 -16.81
N ALA A 181 25.61 14.16 -17.39
CA ALA A 181 26.97 13.66 -17.52
C ALA A 181 27.84 14.58 -18.39
N ILE A 182 27.29 15.12 -19.46
CA ILE A 182 27.98 16.09 -20.35
C ILE A 182 28.28 17.38 -19.58
N VAL A 183 27.28 17.93 -18.86
CA VAL A 183 27.45 19.16 -18.07
C VAL A 183 28.48 18.94 -16.97
N SER A 184 28.38 17.83 -16.22
CA SER A 184 29.34 17.46 -15.18
C SER A 184 30.77 17.32 -15.71
N GLY A 185 30.94 16.68 -16.87
CA GLY A 185 32.25 16.55 -17.54
C GLY A 185 32.83 17.90 -17.95
N ASN A 186 32.01 18.83 -18.45
CA ASN A 186 32.46 20.18 -18.79
C ASN A 186 32.87 20.99 -17.56
N LEU A 187 32.08 20.93 -16.47
CA LEU A 187 32.42 21.56 -15.19
C LEU A 187 33.74 21.01 -14.61
N GLN A 188 33.96 19.69 -14.73
CA GLN A 188 35.23 19.08 -14.30
C GLN A 188 36.41 19.54 -15.14
N ARG A 189 36.27 19.66 -16.47
CA ARG A 189 37.32 20.19 -17.37
C ARG A 189 37.64 21.64 -17.03
N MET A 190 36.63 22.49 -16.80
CA MET A 190 36.83 23.87 -16.38
C MET A 190 37.55 23.98 -15.04
N ALA A 191 37.25 23.11 -14.08
CA ALA A 191 37.90 23.09 -12.76
C ALA A 191 39.38 22.75 -12.83
N ARG A 192 39.87 22.10 -13.89
CA ARG A 192 41.30 21.77 -14.12
C ARG A 192 42.12 22.90 -14.73
N LEU A 193 41.47 24.00 -15.12
CA LEU A 193 42.20 25.18 -15.67
C LEU A 193 42.93 25.90 -14.56
N ASN A 194 44.26 26.10 -14.74
CA ASN A 194 45.14 26.62 -13.70
C ASN A 194 44.99 28.10 -13.38
N ASN A 195 44.41 28.90 -14.27
CA ASN A 195 44.35 30.37 -14.17
C ASN A 195 42.94 30.92 -13.97
N LEU A 196 42.09 30.24 -13.24
CA LEU A 196 40.72 30.72 -12.96
C LEU A 196 40.74 31.76 -11.82
N PRO A 197 40.12 32.95 -12.00
CA PRO A 197 39.88 33.88 -10.91
C PRO A 197 39.13 33.20 -9.74
N ASN A 198 39.41 33.58 -8.49
CA ASN A 198 38.82 32.97 -7.30
C ASN A 198 37.28 33.02 -7.33
N ALA A 199 36.66 34.12 -7.83
CA ALA A 199 35.21 34.23 -7.97
C ALA A 199 34.62 33.19 -8.96
N VAL A 200 35.34 32.87 -10.05
CA VAL A 200 34.94 31.84 -11.00
C VAL A 200 35.10 30.47 -10.41
N ARG A 201 36.18 30.23 -9.68
CA ARG A 201 36.45 28.96 -9.01
C ARG A 201 35.39 28.61 -7.97
N SER A 202 34.99 29.59 -7.14
CA SER A 202 33.91 29.40 -6.14
C SER A 202 32.58 29.05 -6.81
N ARG A 203 32.17 29.79 -7.87
CA ARG A 203 30.95 29.49 -8.60
C ARG A 203 30.98 28.12 -9.29
N LEU A 204 32.13 27.70 -9.79
CA LEU A 204 32.32 26.40 -10.41
C LEU A 204 32.21 25.27 -9.38
N THR A 205 32.72 25.47 -8.16
CA THR A 205 32.56 24.52 -7.07
C THR A 205 31.09 24.36 -6.71
N MET A 206 30.36 25.44 -6.50
CA MET A 206 28.90 25.41 -6.24
C MET A 206 28.13 24.70 -7.36
N ALA A 207 28.45 24.99 -8.63
CA ALA A 207 27.80 24.35 -9.77
C ALA A 207 28.05 22.82 -9.82
N ARG A 208 29.26 22.40 -9.44
CA ARG A 208 29.59 20.97 -9.36
C ARG A 208 28.87 20.26 -8.19
N GLU A 209 28.77 20.91 -7.05
CA GLU A 209 28.03 20.40 -5.89
C GLU A 209 26.56 20.22 -6.22
N GLU A 210 25.94 21.22 -6.86
CA GLU A 210 24.54 21.13 -7.28
C GLU A 210 24.33 20.05 -8.36
N MET A 211 25.27 19.89 -9.29
CA MET A 211 25.22 18.83 -10.29
C MET A 211 25.33 17.45 -9.65
N ALA A 212 26.21 17.26 -8.68
CA ALA A 212 26.32 16.01 -7.93
C ALA A 212 25.02 15.70 -7.16
N ARG A 213 24.41 16.74 -6.58
CA ARG A 213 23.11 16.63 -5.91
C ARG A 213 22.02 16.16 -6.86
N ILE A 214 21.88 16.76 -8.05
CA ILE A 214 20.90 16.36 -9.06
C ILE A 214 21.14 14.90 -9.51
N GLN A 215 22.39 14.51 -9.75
CA GLN A 215 22.73 13.14 -10.13
C GLN A 215 22.36 12.14 -9.03
N LYS A 216 22.59 12.47 -7.75
CA LYS A 216 22.18 11.64 -6.61
C LYS A 216 20.65 11.49 -6.56
N LEU A 217 19.90 12.58 -6.74
CA LEU A 217 18.44 12.57 -6.78
C LEU A 217 17.89 11.66 -7.88
N LEU A 218 18.41 11.78 -9.09
CA LEU A 218 18.01 10.91 -10.20
C LEU A 218 18.37 9.45 -9.94
N GLY A 219 19.51 9.18 -9.29
CA GLY A 219 19.89 7.84 -8.87
C GLY A 219 18.88 7.24 -7.87
N HIS A 220 18.47 8.02 -6.86
CA HIS A 220 17.49 7.60 -5.87
C HIS A 220 16.11 7.36 -6.51
N LEU A 221 15.66 8.24 -7.39
CA LEU A 221 14.39 8.09 -8.10
C LEU A 221 14.38 6.85 -8.98
N SER A 222 15.46 6.63 -9.74
CA SER A 222 15.61 5.44 -10.59
C SER A 222 15.61 4.14 -9.77
N LEU A 223 16.25 4.14 -8.61
CA LEU A 223 16.28 2.97 -7.73
C LEU A 223 14.91 2.73 -7.10
N LEU A 224 14.22 3.77 -6.63
CA LEU A 224 12.89 3.68 -6.06
C LEU A 224 11.90 3.07 -7.06
N THR A 225 11.84 3.61 -8.30
CA THR A 225 10.95 3.09 -9.33
C THR A 225 11.26 1.63 -9.73
N ARG A 226 12.51 1.21 -9.65
CA ARG A 226 12.89 -0.19 -9.91
C ARG A 226 12.47 -1.12 -8.78
N LEU A 227 12.62 -0.71 -7.52
CA LEU A 227 12.22 -1.49 -6.35
C LEU A 227 10.71 -1.71 -6.29
N GLU A 228 9.91 -0.72 -6.71
CA GLU A 228 8.45 -0.84 -6.80
C GLU A 228 7.97 -1.87 -7.84
N VAL A 229 8.76 -2.07 -8.92
CA VAL A 229 8.40 -3.00 -10.02
C VAL A 229 8.95 -4.39 -9.77
N ASP A 230 10.16 -4.49 -9.26
CA ASP A 230 10.91 -5.73 -9.13
C ASP A 230 11.62 -5.78 -7.77
N PRO A 231 11.01 -6.42 -6.78
CA PRO A 231 11.65 -6.64 -5.48
C PRO A 231 12.96 -7.44 -5.56
N GLU A 232 13.21 -8.20 -6.63
CA GLU A 232 14.44 -8.98 -6.83
C GLU A 232 15.66 -8.12 -7.19
N VAL A 233 15.47 -6.82 -7.39
CA VAL A 233 16.57 -5.82 -7.50
C VAL A 233 17.49 -5.86 -6.28
N VAL A 234 16.96 -6.26 -5.11
CA VAL A 234 17.70 -6.43 -3.87
C VAL A 234 18.07 -7.91 -3.71
N SER A 235 19.36 -8.20 -3.71
CA SER A 235 19.86 -9.58 -3.60
C SER A 235 20.11 -9.95 -2.13
N CYS A 236 19.04 -10.36 -1.45
CA CYS A 236 19.10 -10.68 -0.01
C CYS A 236 19.79 -12.02 0.25
N GLY A 237 20.77 -12.01 1.13
CA GLY A 237 21.49 -13.18 1.63
C GLY A 237 21.63 -13.14 3.15
N ASP A 238 22.20 -14.21 3.70
CA ASP A 238 22.48 -14.33 5.14
C ASP A 238 23.80 -13.65 5.48
N HIS A 239 23.79 -12.63 6.33
CA HIS A 239 24.97 -11.87 6.71
C HIS A 239 25.04 -11.66 8.22
N LEU A 240 26.25 -11.69 8.78
CA LEU A 240 26.51 -11.23 10.15
C LEU A 240 26.24 -9.72 10.23
N LEU A 241 25.36 -9.32 11.13
CA LEU A 241 24.93 -7.92 11.25
C LEU A 241 26.08 -7.02 11.73
N MET A 242 26.79 -7.41 12.77
CA MET A 242 27.79 -6.54 13.41
C MET A 242 28.94 -6.10 12.51
N PRO A 243 29.57 -6.97 11.71
CA PRO A 243 30.59 -6.53 10.77
C PRO A 243 30.09 -5.51 9.74
N LEU A 244 28.82 -5.64 9.32
CA LEU A 244 28.20 -4.66 8.42
C LEU A 244 28.03 -3.30 9.10
N LEU A 245 27.47 -3.29 10.32
CA LEU A 245 27.24 -2.05 11.06
C LEU A 245 28.54 -1.36 11.47
N GLN A 246 29.56 -2.11 11.89
CA GLN A 246 30.87 -1.54 12.23
C GLN A 246 31.51 -0.84 11.03
N ARG A 247 31.55 -1.50 9.88
CA ARG A 247 32.09 -0.94 8.64
C ARG A 247 31.34 0.33 8.23
N TRP A 248 30.02 0.33 8.31
CA TRP A 248 29.22 1.49 8.01
C TRP A 248 29.45 2.63 9.01
N TYR A 249 29.51 2.31 10.31
CA TYR A 249 29.75 3.26 11.38
C TYR A 249 31.10 3.96 11.23
N GLU A 250 32.19 3.21 11.00
CA GLU A 250 33.51 3.76 10.78
C GLU A 250 33.56 4.75 9.60
N ALA A 251 32.94 4.38 8.48
CA ALA A 251 32.84 5.25 7.32
C ALA A 251 31.99 6.51 7.59
N SER A 252 30.95 6.39 8.40
CA SER A 252 30.02 7.49 8.72
C SER A 252 30.58 8.46 9.74
N LEU A 253 31.47 8.04 10.64
CA LEU A 253 32.11 8.90 11.65
C LEU A 253 32.93 10.04 11.03
N GLU A 254 33.52 9.84 9.85
CA GLU A 254 34.28 10.91 9.16
C GLU A 254 33.33 12.07 8.75
N LEU A 255 32.07 11.78 8.49
CA LEU A 255 31.06 12.76 8.05
C LEU A 255 30.20 13.30 9.20
N VAL A 256 29.95 12.46 10.21
CA VAL A 256 29.05 12.76 11.34
C VAL A 256 29.77 12.39 12.66
N PRO A 257 30.64 13.27 13.19
CA PRO A 257 31.44 12.95 14.37
C PRO A 257 30.66 12.70 15.67
N ASN A 258 29.42 13.18 15.75
CA ASN A 258 28.51 12.97 16.89
C ASN A 258 27.63 11.72 16.75
N LEU A 259 27.90 10.85 15.76
CA LEU A 259 27.25 9.54 15.63
C LEU A 259 27.76 8.60 16.71
N THR A 260 26.85 7.85 17.34
CA THR A 260 27.17 6.83 18.33
C THR A 260 26.54 5.50 17.97
N LEU A 261 27.23 4.40 18.27
CA LEU A 261 26.73 3.02 18.06
C LEU A 261 26.57 2.34 19.42
N GLN A 262 25.36 1.88 19.72
CA GLN A 262 24.98 1.25 21.00
C GLN A 262 24.44 -0.16 20.79
N GLY A 263 24.52 -1.02 21.83
CA GLY A 263 23.99 -2.38 21.80
C GLY A 263 24.87 -3.39 21.06
N LEU A 264 26.17 -3.14 20.96
CA LEU A 264 27.13 -4.02 20.27
C LEU A 264 27.12 -5.46 20.78
N GLU A 265 26.94 -5.65 22.09
CA GLU A 265 26.91 -6.99 22.72
C GLU A 265 25.67 -7.79 22.35
N GLN A 266 24.55 -7.11 22.06
CA GLN A 266 23.27 -7.73 21.72
C GLN A 266 23.22 -8.23 20.28
N GLY A 267 24.09 -7.72 19.41
CA GLY A 267 24.10 -8.01 17.98
C GLY A 267 25.24 -8.93 17.50
N SER A 268 26.15 -9.37 18.41
CA SER A 268 27.43 -10.00 18.03
C SER A 268 27.28 -11.23 17.12
N ASP A 269 26.24 -12.06 17.37
CA ASP A 269 26.04 -13.33 16.68
C ASP A 269 24.78 -13.33 15.78
N LEU A 270 24.13 -12.17 15.60
CA LEU A 270 22.92 -12.08 14.80
C LEU A 270 23.22 -12.22 13.30
N VAL A 271 22.61 -13.20 12.68
CA VAL A 271 22.60 -13.38 11.22
C VAL A 271 21.28 -12.86 10.69
N VAL A 272 21.34 -11.84 9.85
CA VAL A 272 20.17 -11.21 9.23
C VAL A 272 20.11 -11.54 7.74
N GLN A 273 18.89 -11.69 7.24
CA GLN A 273 18.63 -11.82 5.81
C GLN A 273 18.53 -10.41 5.20
N THR A 274 19.56 -9.98 4.50
CA THR A 274 19.64 -8.64 3.92
C THR A 274 20.58 -8.59 2.71
N ASP A 275 20.46 -7.54 1.92
CA ASP A 275 21.49 -7.12 0.97
C ASP A 275 22.38 -6.06 1.67
N PRO A 276 23.69 -6.30 1.83
CA PRO A 276 24.58 -5.35 2.50
C PRO A 276 24.57 -3.95 1.88
N ARG A 277 24.44 -3.85 0.54
CA ARG A 277 24.41 -2.55 -0.16
C ARG A 277 23.10 -1.82 0.11
N ALA A 278 21.99 -2.54 0.07
CA ALA A 278 20.68 -1.99 0.37
C ALA A 278 20.59 -1.50 1.82
N LEU A 279 21.08 -2.30 2.78
CA LEU A 279 21.12 -1.90 4.20
C LEU A 279 21.98 -0.67 4.42
N MET A 280 23.21 -0.62 3.86
CA MET A 280 24.08 0.56 3.97
C MET A 280 23.40 1.81 3.41
N LEU A 281 22.81 1.71 2.21
CA LEU A 281 22.11 2.83 1.58
C LEU A 281 20.88 3.27 2.39
N ALA A 282 20.13 2.35 2.96
CA ALA A 282 19.02 2.68 3.85
C ALA A 282 19.49 3.45 5.09
N LEU A 283 20.56 2.97 5.75
CA LEU A 283 21.15 3.65 6.89
C LEU A 283 21.71 5.05 6.52
N ASP A 284 22.31 5.20 5.34
CA ASP A 284 22.75 6.51 4.82
C ASP A 284 21.58 7.49 4.63
N GLN A 285 20.42 7.01 4.15
CA GLN A 285 19.22 7.86 4.03
C GLN A 285 18.70 8.27 5.41
N LEU A 286 18.69 7.35 6.37
CA LEU A 286 18.22 7.63 7.73
C LEU A 286 19.16 8.58 8.47
N LEU A 287 20.48 8.38 8.34
CA LEU A 287 21.48 9.27 8.92
C LEU A 287 21.39 10.66 8.30
N GLY A 288 21.28 10.75 6.97
CA GLY A 288 21.10 12.02 6.26
C GLY A 288 19.86 12.78 6.72
N ASN A 289 18.73 12.06 6.90
CA ASN A 289 17.50 12.64 7.45
C ASN A 289 17.69 13.11 8.90
N ALA A 290 18.36 12.31 9.74
CA ALA A 290 18.67 12.71 11.11
C ALA A 290 19.53 13.98 11.15
N CYS A 291 20.59 14.07 10.34
CA CYS A 291 21.46 15.26 10.25
C CYS A 291 20.72 16.52 9.80
N GLN A 292 19.68 16.39 8.97
CA GLN A 292 18.90 17.52 8.47
C GLN A 292 17.89 18.08 9.48
N HIS A 293 17.37 17.21 10.36
CA HIS A 293 16.26 17.54 11.25
C HIS A 293 16.60 17.52 12.73
N ALA A 294 17.76 16.96 13.12
CA ALA A 294 18.18 16.92 14.51
C ALA A 294 18.91 18.20 14.91
N ASP A 295 18.95 18.46 16.22
CA ASP A 295 19.83 19.45 16.80
C ASP A 295 21.30 19.00 16.60
N PRO A 296 22.15 19.78 15.91
CA PRO A 296 23.53 19.40 15.63
C PRO A 296 24.40 19.30 16.90
N SER A 297 23.97 19.84 18.03
CA SER A 297 24.67 19.72 19.32
C SER A 297 24.42 18.39 20.03
N LEU A 298 23.40 17.63 19.60
CA LEU A 298 23.02 16.37 20.21
C LEU A 298 23.53 15.16 19.40
N PRO A 299 23.78 14.03 20.05
CA PRO A 299 24.23 12.84 19.35
C PRO A 299 23.10 12.21 18.51
N ILE A 300 23.48 11.66 17.37
CA ILE A 300 22.65 10.73 16.61
C ILE A 300 23.09 9.32 17.02
N GLU A 301 22.13 8.47 17.39
CA GLU A 301 22.43 7.16 17.91
C GLU A 301 21.90 6.07 16.97
N LEU A 302 22.77 5.12 16.60
CA LEU A 302 22.36 3.85 16.03
C LEU A 302 22.36 2.82 17.17
N ARG A 303 21.19 2.27 17.47
CA ARG A 303 20.99 1.28 18.53
C ARG A 303 20.67 -0.08 17.93
N VAL A 304 21.36 -1.11 18.41
CA VAL A 304 20.98 -2.50 18.18
C VAL A 304 20.17 -2.94 19.40
N ALA A 305 18.86 -3.09 19.23
CA ALA A 305 17.96 -3.45 20.34
C ALA A 305 17.78 -4.97 20.50
N GLY A 306 18.55 -5.76 19.74
CA GLY A 306 18.54 -7.21 19.84
C GLY A 306 17.40 -7.87 19.04
N ASP A 307 17.04 -9.10 19.45
CA ASP A 307 15.96 -9.89 18.88
C ASP A 307 14.61 -9.52 19.53
N ASP A 308 13.55 -9.39 18.74
CA ASP A 308 12.18 -9.18 19.23
C ASP A 308 11.54 -10.45 19.82
N GLY A 309 12.28 -11.57 19.87
CA GLY A 309 11.79 -12.89 20.26
C GLY A 309 10.88 -13.56 19.22
N ARG A 310 10.73 -12.94 18.04
CA ARG A 310 9.77 -13.37 17.00
C ARG A 310 10.39 -13.66 15.64
N GLU A 311 11.65 -13.45 15.40
CA GLU A 311 12.31 -13.63 14.09
C GLU A 311 12.92 -12.35 13.52
N HIS A 312 12.94 -11.22 14.25
CA HIS A 312 13.47 -9.98 13.73
C HIS A 312 14.53 -9.39 14.66
N CYS A 313 15.58 -8.84 14.07
CA CYS A 313 16.49 -7.94 14.73
C CYS A 313 15.97 -6.52 14.62
N ILE A 314 16.03 -5.77 15.71
CA ILE A 314 15.60 -4.38 15.79
C ILE A 314 16.82 -3.49 15.73
N LEU A 315 16.86 -2.60 14.72
CA LEU A 315 17.79 -1.48 14.66
C LEU A 315 16.99 -0.18 14.80
N GLU A 316 17.55 0.77 15.55
CA GLU A 316 16.93 2.08 15.73
C GLU A 316 17.94 3.19 15.43
N VAL A 317 17.54 4.12 14.55
CA VAL A 317 18.23 5.40 14.39
C VAL A 317 17.47 6.43 15.20
N VAL A 318 18.12 6.98 16.23
CA VAL A 318 17.54 7.92 17.18
C VAL A 318 18.20 9.28 16.98
N SER A 319 17.39 10.29 16.78
CA SER A 319 17.82 11.69 16.69
C SER A 319 16.91 12.57 17.55
N GLN A 320 17.39 13.72 17.96
CA GLN A 320 16.64 14.65 18.82
C GLN A 320 16.55 16.03 18.16
N SER A 321 15.36 16.65 18.21
CA SER A 321 15.12 18.01 17.74
C SER A 321 14.48 18.83 18.86
N LEU A 322 14.60 20.16 18.76
CA LEU A 322 13.95 21.10 19.70
C LEU A 322 12.46 21.30 19.38
N ASP A 323 12.00 20.80 18.24
CA ASP A 323 10.63 20.97 17.77
C ASP A 323 9.63 20.13 18.55
N ALA A 324 8.35 20.51 18.50
CA ALA A 324 7.28 19.72 19.08
C ALA A 324 7.00 18.45 18.24
N PRO A 325 6.56 17.34 18.87
CA PRO A 325 6.23 16.13 18.14
C PRO A 325 5.04 16.35 17.19
N VAL A 326 5.11 15.74 16.02
CA VAL A 326 4.04 15.72 15.02
C VAL A 326 2.98 14.69 15.42
N ALA A 327 1.71 14.93 15.07
CA ALA A 327 0.63 14.00 15.38
C ALA A 327 0.90 12.62 14.74
N SER A 328 0.65 11.56 15.49
CA SER A 328 1.00 10.17 15.07
C SER A 328 0.38 9.74 13.74
N GLY A 329 -0.80 10.29 13.36
CA GLY A 329 -1.46 10.01 12.08
C GLY A 329 -0.74 10.57 10.85
N ASP A 330 0.12 11.58 11.03
CA ASP A 330 0.81 12.25 9.95
C ASP A 330 2.19 11.64 9.65
N LEU A 331 2.73 10.81 10.55
CA LEU A 331 4.08 10.23 10.42
C LEU A 331 4.20 9.24 9.25
N GLU A 332 3.15 8.51 8.91
CA GLU A 332 3.14 7.61 7.75
C GLU A 332 3.33 8.36 6.42
N GLN A 333 2.89 9.60 6.33
CA GLN A 333 3.06 10.43 5.13
C GLN A 333 4.53 10.74 4.83
N TRP A 334 5.42 10.66 5.83
CA TRP A 334 6.85 10.91 5.66
C TRP A 334 7.55 9.85 4.81
N PHE A 335 6.92 8.70 4.64
CA PHE A 335 7.40 7.65 3.73
C PHE A 335 6.86 7.78 2.29
N VAL A 336 5.97 8.75 2.04
CA VAL A 336 5.48 9.02 0.69
C VAL A 336 6.55 9.78 -0.10
N PRO A 337 6.95 9.32 -1.30
CA PRO A 337 7.91 10.02 -2.13
C PRO A 337 7.53 11.48 -2.34
N PHE A 338 8.51 12.38 -2.27
CA PHE A 338 8.36 13.84 -2.40
C PHE A 338 7.53 14.53 -1.30
N PHE A 339 7.05 13.79 -0.32
CA PHE A 339 6.41 14.41 0.82
C PHE A 339 7.43 15.17 1.65
N ARG A 340 7.07 16.38 2.02
CA ARG A 340 7.85 17.26 2.90
C ARG A 340 6.91 17.72 4.00
N GLY A 341 7.29 17.55 5.26
CA GLY A 341 6.56 18.12 6.38
C GLY A 341 6.32 19.62 6.15
N GLN A 342 5.34 20.20 6.82
CA GLN A 342 4.99 21.62 6.64
C GLN A 342 6.26 22.48 6.77
N PRO A 343 6.47 23.44 5.85
CA PRO A 343 7.57 24.39 5.98
C PRO A 343 7.31 25.22 7.23
N GLU A 344 8.13 25.03 8.25
CA GLU A 344 8.02 25.82 9.46
C GLU A 344 8.37 27.28 9.19
N ARG A 345 7.73 28.12 9.96
CA ARG A 345 7.82 29.57 10.04
C ARG A 345 9.29 29.98 10.14
N ASP A 346 9.73 30.82 9.23
CA ASP A 346 11.06 31.43 9.11
C ASP A 346 12.08 30.65 8.26
N GLY A 347 11.97 30.83 6.95
CA GLY A 347 13.11 31.00 6.04
C GLY A 347 14.14 29.87 5.92
N ASP A 348 14.15 28.89 6.79
CA ASP A 348 15.10 27.79 6.76
C ASP A 348 14.68 26.76 5.70
N LYS A 349 15.50 26.70 4.66
CA LYS A 349 15.36 25.76 3.55
C LYS A 349 15.55 24.35 4.09
N VAL A 350 14.48 23.64 4.31
CA VAL A 350 14.54 22.17 4.46
C VAL A 350 15.15 21.62 3.16
N GLU A 351 16.43 21.31 3.21
CA GLU A 351 17.18 20.81 2.06
C GLU A 351 16.88 19.33 1.87
N GLY A 352 16.22 19.00 0.77
CA GLY A 352 16.03 17.60 0.38
C GLY A 352 14.78 17.39 -0.47
N PRO A 353 14.77 16.41 -1.37
CA PRO A 353 13.66 16.14 -2.29
C PRO A 353 12.50 15.36 -1.64
N GLY A 354 12.62 14.91 -0.37
CA GLY A 354 11.63 14.04 0.26
C GLY A 354 11.63 12.61 -0.29
N LEU A 355 12.77 12.10 -0.74
CA LEU A 355 12.91 10.73 -1.25
C LEU A 355 13.60 9.76 -0.28
N GLY A 356 14.31 10.27 0.72
CA GLY A 356 15.21 9.48 1.57
C GLY A 356 14.47 8.40 2.37
N LEU A 357 13.43 8.76 3.11
CA LEU A 357 12.63 7.82 3.91
C LEU A 357 11.87 6.81 3.05
N ALA A 358 11.32 7.26 1.92
CA ALA A 358 10.65 6.38 0.96
C ALA A 358 11.63 5.34 0.42
N LEU A 359 12.82 5.75 -0.01
CA LEU A 359 13.85 4.85 -0.52
C LEU A 359 14.34 3.87 0.57
N ALA A 360 14.58 4.35 1.80
CA ALA A 360 14.97 3.49 2.91
C ALA A 360 13.91 2.41 3.19
N ARG A 361 12.62 2.79 3.14
CA ARG A 361 11.50 1.86 3.34
C ARG A 361 11.48 0.77 2.27
N GLU A 362 11.57 1.12 0.99
CA GLU A 362 11.54 0.15 -0.12
C GLU A 362 12.75 -0.80 -0.09
N LEU A 363 13.95 -0.30 0.25
CA LEU A 363 15.15 -1.13 0.40
C LEU A 363 15.01 -2.17 1.52
N VAL A 364 14.43 -1.78 2.66
CA VAL A 364 14.20 -2.68 3.80
C VAL A 364 13.08 -3.66 3.48
N LEU A 365 11.99 -3.23 2.84
CA LEU A 365 10.88 -4.08 2.41
C LEU A 365 11.33 -5.13 1.38
N GLY A 366 12.22 -4.77 0.44
CA GLY A 366 12.78 -5.69 -0.55
C GLY A 366 13.54 -6.87 0.08
N CYS A 367 14.03 -6.73 1.32
CA CYS A 367 14.62 -7.82 2.10
C CYS A 367 13.64 -8.47 3.11
N GLY A 368 12.35 -8.23 2.98
CA GLY A 368 11.33 -8.77 3.89
C GLY A 368 11.35 -8.18 5.30
N GLY A 369 12.02 -7.04 5.48
CA GLY A 369 12.02 -6.26 6.70
C GLY A 369 10.88 -5.22 6.73
N THR A 370 10.83 -4.42 7.79
CA THR A 370 9.90 -3.29 7.88
C THR A 370 10.59 -2.05 8.43
N LEU A 371 10.10 -0.86 8.05
CA LEU A 371 10.57 0.42 8.55
C LEU A 371 9.39 1.19 9.14
N SER A 372 9.56 1.71 10.36
CA SER A 372 8.56 2.54 11.04
C SER A 372 9.21 3.75 11.70
N LEU A 373 8.44 4.81 11.89
CA LEU A 373 8.90 6.05 12.50
C LEU A 373 7.99 6.41 13.67
N HIS A 374 8.61 6.75 14.80
CA HIS A 374 7.95 7.14 16.02
C HIS A 374 8.56 8.43 16.57
N GLN A 375 7.76 9.26 17.17
CA GLN A 375 8.22 10.42 17.90
C GLN A 375 7.74 10.36 19.35
N GLN A 376 8.60 10.75 20.27
CA GLN A 376 8.28 10.83 21.69
C GLN A 376 8.89 12.07 22.33
N PRO A 377 8.22 12.67 23.33
CA PRO A 377 8.81 13.76 24.10
C PRO A 377 10.11 13.31 24.78
N SER A 378 11.13 14.16 24.74
CA SER A 378 12.42 13.99 25.40
C SER A 378 12.67 15.16 26.36
N SER A 379 13.64 15.02 27.25
CA SER A 379 14.07 16.09 28.14
C SER A 379 14.60 17.33 27.42
N GLN A 380 14.97 17.18 26.17
CA GLN A 380 15.60 18.23 25.33
C GLN A 380 14.77 18.53 24.07
N GLY A 381 13.47 18.17 24.03
CA GLY A 381 12.59 18.38 22.89
C GLY A 381 11.89 17.10 22.44
N THR A 382 12.00 16.74 21.18
CA THR A 382 11.41 15.54 20.59
C THR A 382 12.49 14.56 20.14
N ALA A 383 12.41 13.31 20.59
CA ALA A 383 13.19 12.21 20.06
C ALA A 383 12.44 11.58 18.89
N THR A 384 13.06 11.56 17.72
CA THR A 384 12.60 10.85 16.53
C THR A 384 13.34 9.53 16.44
N ILE A 385 12.60 8.42 16.42
CA ILE A 385 13.09 7.05 16.39
C ILE A 385 12.64 6.41 15.09
N VAL A 386 13.57 6.08 14.21
CA VAL A 386 13.30 5.29 13.02
C VAL A 386 13.74 3.85 13.31
N ARG A 387 12.77 2.95 13.31
CA ARG A 387 12.97 1.54 13.66
C ARG A 387 12.93 0.67 12.41
N LEU A 388 14.00 -0.11 12.23
CA LEU A 388 14.12 -1.13 11.20
C LEU A 388 13.95 -2.50 11.87
N LEU A 389 13.07 -3.33 11.32
CA LEU A 389 12.97 -4.74 11.64
C LEU A 389 13.63 -5.53 10.52
N LEU A 390 14.72 -6.22 10.80
CA LEU A 390 15.43 -7.07 9.84
C LEU A 390 15.13 -8.53 10.17
N LYS A 391 14.84 -9.33 9.15
CA LYS A 391 14.53 -10.74 9.33
C LYS A 391 15.77 -11.51 9.79
N LEU A 392 15.64 -12.25 10.90
CA LEU A 392 16.69 -13.12 11.40
C LEU A 392 16.65 -14.49 10.68
N ARG A 393 17.83 -15.05 10.42
CA ARG A 393 17.92 -16.44 10.05
C ARG A 393 17.64 -17.29 11.28
N ARG A 394 16.67 -18.20 11.24
CA ARG A 394 16.53 -19.24 12.26
C ARG A 394 17.75 -20.14 12.22
N SER A 395 18.53 -20.12 13.26
CA SER A 395 19.52 -21.18 13.52
C SER A 395 18.73 -22.47 13.81
N ASN A 396 18.60 -23.31 12.79
CA ASN A 396 18.32 -24.72 13.07
C ASN A 396 19.54 -25.23 13.83
N ALA A 397 19.31 -25.49 15.11
CA ALA A 397 20.33 -25.91 16.07
C ALA A 397 21.34 -26.88 15.46
N SER A 398 22.60 -26.60 15.75
CA SER A 398 23.76 -27.50 15.64
C SER A 398 24.30 -27.79 14.24
N GLY A 399 25.39 -27.15 13.85
CA GLY A 399 26.47 -27.81 13.13
C GLY A 399 26.98 -27.24 11.82
N ALA A 400 26.51 -26.08 11.29
CA ALA A 400 26.94 -25.65 9.95
C ALA A 400 27.62 -24.26 9.84
N VAL A 401 27.85 -23.57 10.93
CA VAL A 401 28.40 -22.17 10.89
C VAL A 401 29.91 -22.11 10.65
N ALA A 402 30.64 -23.23 10.77
CA ALA A 402 32.10 -23.23 10.65
C ALA A 402 32.63 -23.32 9.21
N GLU A 403 31.81 -23.62 8.21
CA GLU A 403 32.28 -23.93 6.85
C GLU A 403 32.11 -22.77 5.84
N ALA A 404 31.20 -21.81 6.10
CA ALA A 404 30.90 -20.70 5.18
C ALA A 404 31.88 -19.51 5.26
N VAL A 405 32.71 -19.43 6.31
CA VAL A 405 33.67 -18.30 6.49
C VAL A 405 35.01 -18.52 5.78
N ARG A 406 35.24 -19.67 5.15
CA ARG A 406 36.56 -20.05 4.57
C ARG A 406 36.70 -19.90 3.05
N THR A 407 35.70 -19.40 2.34
CA THR A 407 35.80 -19.23 0.89
C THR A 407 35.50 -17.81 0.45
N ASP A 408 36.38 -16.87 0.82
CA ASP A 408 36.52 -15.63 0.05
C ASP A 408 38.02 -15.33 -0.07
N PRO A 409 38.68 -15.61 -1.22
CA PRO A 409 40.02 -15.16 -1.46
C PRO A 409 40.01 -13.84 -2.24
N ALA A 410 40.57 -12.77 -1.65
CA ALA A 410 41.17 -11.57 -2.22
C ALA A 410 40.32 -10.70 -3.18
#